data_6646c6d511f85f9bf48d6af4e6bcf28c
#
_entry.id   6646c6d511f85f9bf48d6af4e6bcf28c
#
_cell.length_a   1.000
_cell.length_b   1.000
_cell.length_c   1.000
_cell.angle_alpha   90.00
_cell.angle_beta   90.00
_cell.angle_gamma   90.00
#
_symmetry.space_group_name_H-M   'P 1'
#
loop_
_entity.id
_entity.type
_entity.pdbx_description
1 polymer ?
#
loop_
_entity_poly.entity_id
_entity_poly.type
_entity_poly.pdbx_seq_one_letter_code
_entity_poly.pdbx_strand_id
1 'polypeptide(L)'
;EGHNSCAKALQIAMQRRGITCEIQDTLALVSEGLSQRVGDAYLFSTRGSLFEFVYKFGGFVSDNIDAWQSLVYGANRLYAKKLYDYIKNHHIDVGVCVHLFPAEAITALKRNMLLDVPSYFIMTDYTCIPFLQETDMDYYIIPHEHLIEEFVEKGLPREKIVPIGIPVDEKKFSTRLPKLKARGLLTHSYPNQRSNGHWYLVMSGSMGYGNVEQLIELLLQDIRPEDSIVCVCGRNEELLHSLQEQFADQRQLCLIGFTNQVSVLMDAADVVFTKPGGITSTEAIVKNIPLIHTHPIPGLENHNAHFFHQHGMSYFTTDIHQQVAVAKRLCEDSHYRKRMLYNQRANANSHSSDDVVNLILEDKNRSHKPPTNNEST
;
A
#
# COMPACT_ATOMS: atom_id res chain seq x y z
N GLU A 1 3.24 -1.94 7.99
CA GLU A 1 3.10 -0.45 7.91
C GLU A 1 2.12 -0.02 6.82
N GLY A 2 2.10 -0.65 5.65
CA GLY A 2 1.20 -0.29 4.54
C GLY A 2 -0.29 -0.33 4.93
N HIS A 3 -0.78 -1.43 5.47
CA HIS A 3 -2.17 -1.56 5.92
C HIS A 3 -2.57 -0.45 6.91
N ASN A 4 -1.66 -0.10 7.85
CA ASN A 4 -1.91 0.98 8.80
C ASN A 4 -2.00 2.35 8.11
N SER A 5 -1.23 2.59 7.03
CA SER A 5 -1.31 3.82 6.25
C SER A 5 -2.66 3.94 5.53
N CYS A 6 -3.14 2.83 4.94
CA CYS A 6 -4.45 2.75 4.30
C CYS A 6 -5.58 3.01 5.33
N ALA A 7 -5.57 2.31 6.47
CA ALA A 7 -6.55 2.52 7.54
C ALA A 7 -6.54 3.97 8.06
N LYS A 8 -5.36 4.56 8.22
CA LYS A 8 -5.19 5.95 8.64
C LYS A 8 -5.73 6.95 7.62
N ALA A 9 -5.50 6.71 6.32
CA ALA A 9 -6.04 7.54 5.25
C ALA A 9 -7.57 7.56 5.29
N LEU A 10 -8.19 6.39 5.44
CA LEU A 10 -9.63 6.27 5.56
C LEU A 10 -10.17 6.93 6.84
N GLN A 11 -9.50 6.74 7.97
CA GLN A 11 -9.86 7.43 9.22
C GLN A 11 -9.88 8.95 9.05
N ILE A 12 -8.86 9.52 8.40
CA ILE A 12 -8.79 10.96 8.12
C ILE A 12 -9.94 11.40 7.23
N ALA A 13 -10.29 10.62 6.19
CA ALA A 13 -11.40 10.94 5.30
C ALA A 13 -12.75 10.91 6.04
N MET A 14 -12.98 9.92 6.90
CA MET A 14 -14.19 9.83 7.74
C MET A 14 -14.28 11.00 8.73
N GLN A 15 -13.19 11.31 9.43
CA GLN A 15 -13.15 12.41 10.41
C GLN A 15 -13.42 13.78 9.77
N ARG A 16 -12.97 14.02 8.52
CA ARG A 16 -13.29 15.23 7.77
C ARG A 16 -14.79 15.41 7.54
N ARG A 17 -15.55 14.33 7.56
CA ARG A 17 -17.02 14.32 7.41
C ARG A 17 -17.77 14.21 8.74
N GLY A 18 -17.07 14.35 9.87
CA GLY A 18 -17.65 14.25 11.19
C GLY A 18 -18.03 12.83 11.61
N ILE A 19 -17.49 11.80 10.93
CA ILE A 19 -17.74 10.40 11.24
C ILE A 19 -16.67 9.93 12.22
N THR A 20 -17.10 9.37 13.36
CA THR A 20 -16.19 8.71 14.31
C THR A 20 -15.62 7.44 13.67
N CYS A 21 -14.31 7.30 13.68
CA CYS A 21 -13.62 6.14 13.14
C CYS A 21 -12.47 5.75 14.07
N GLU A 22 -12.49 4.50 14.52
CA GLU A 22 -11.44 3.88 15.34
C GLU A 22 -10.63 2.90 14.49
N ILE A 23 -9.33 2.81 14.74
CA ILE A 23 -8.47 1.80 14.12
C ILE A 23 -8.10 0.80 15.19
N GLN A 24 -8.46 -0.47 14.98
CA GLN A 24 -8.18 -1.56 15.90
C GLN A 24 -7.30 -2.62 15.25
N ASP A 25 -6.18 -2.93 15.89
CA ASP A 25 -5.42 -4.14 15.60
C ASP A 25 -6.12 -5.34 16.26
N THR A 26 -6.73 -6.19 15.45
CA THR A 26 -7.53 -7.33 15.93
C THR A 26 -6.67 -8.39 16.61
N LEU A 27 -5.40 -8.54 16.26
CA LEU A 27 -4.49 -9.46 16.93
C LEU A 27 -4.14 -8.97 18.36
N ALA A 28 -4.09 -7.67 18.58
CA ALA A 28 -3.87 -7.08 19.88
C ALA A 28 -5.04 -7.35 20.85
N LEU A 29 -6.25 -7.61 20.35
CA LEU A 29 -7.39 -8.04 21.18
C LEU A 29 -7.14 -9.41 21.85
N VAL A 30 -6.30 -10.26 21.26
CA VAL A 30 -5.97 -11.58 21.86
C VAL A 30 -4.92 -11.43 22.94
N SER A 31 -3.81 -10.81 22.63
CA SER A 31 -2.78 -10.35 23.55
C SER A 31 -1.88 -9.35 22.84
N GLU A 32 -1.40 -8.33 23.55
CA GLU A 32 -0.44 -7.36 23.01
C GLU A 32 0.83 -8.02 22.44
N GLY A 33 1.29 -9.12 23.06
CA GLY A 33 2.44 -9.88 22.61
C GLY A 33 2.19 -10.72 21.35
N LEU A 34 0.95 -11.05 20.99
CA LEU A 34 0.65 -11.84 19.80
C LEU A 34 0.78 -11.00 18.53
N SER A 35 0.29 -9.77 18.54
CA SER A 35 0.43 -8.84 17.42
C SER A 35 1.91 -8.61 17.09
N GLN A 36 2.75 -8.39 18.10
CA GLN A 36 4.20 -8.23 17.92
C GLN A 36 4.84 -9.50 17.36
N ARG A 37 4.54 -10.68 17.94
CA ARG A 37 5.12 -11.96 17.47
C ARG A 37 4.73 -12.32 16.04
N VAL A 38 3.49 -12.05 15.64
CA VAL A 38 3.03 -12.27 14.26
C VAL A 38 3.72 -11.27 13.31
N GLY A 39 3.87 -10.01 13.73
CA GLY A 39 4.65 -9.01 13.00
C GLY A 39 6.11 -9.43 12.83
N ASP A 40 6.77 -9.86 13.89
CA ASP A 40 8.17 -10.31 13.88
C ASP A 40 8.34 -11.59 13.05
N ALA A 41 7.43 -12.57 13.16
CA ALA A 41 7.42 -13.79 12.34
C ALA A 41 7.23 -13.46 10.85
N TYR A 42 6.36 -12.51 10.51
CA TYR A 42 6.21 -12.02 9.15
C TYR A 42 7.51 -11.36 8.64
N LEU A 43 8.12 -10.48 9.44
CA LEU A 43 9.40 -9.84 9.11
C LEU A 43 10.52 -10.87 8.94
N PHE A 44 10.58 -11.89 9.80
CA PHE A 44 11.55 -12.97 9.70
C PHE A 44 11.32 -13.83 8.46
N SER A 45 10.06 -14.17 8.14
CA SER A 45 9.72 -14.96 6.95
C SER A 45 10.07 -14.24 5.64
N THR A 46 9.97 -12.92 5.60
CA THR A 46 10.30 -12.11 4.40
C THR A 46 11.81 -11.99 4.13
N ARG A 47 12.66 -12.31 5.13
CA ARG A 47 14.13 -12.25 5.00
C ARG A 47 14.78 -13.48 4.34
N GLY A 48 14.02 -14.53 3.97
CA GLY A 48 14.58 -15.74 3.43
C GLY A 48 13.71 -16.50 2.44
N SER A 49 14.28 -17.55 1.81
CA SER A 49 13.61 -18.46 0.87
C SER A 49 12.37 -19.19 1.45
N LEU A 50 12.20 -19.15 2.78
CA LEU A 50 11.06 -19.72 3.47
C LEU A 50 9.74 -19.00 3.12
N PHE A 51 9.77 -17.69 2.92
CA PHE A 51 8.60 -16.93 2.52
C PHE A 51 8.10 -17.32 1.12
N GLU A 52 9.03 -17.48 0.18
CA GLU A 52 8.71 -17.93 -1.18
C GLU A 52 8.09 -19.34 -1.17
N PHE A 53 8.62 -20.22 -0.31
CA PHE A 53 8.09 -21.57 -0.11
C PHE A 53 6.69 -21.54 0.53
N VAL A 54 6.49 -20.78 1.61
CA VAL A 54 5.22 -20.66 2.31
C VAL A 54 4.17 -19.99 1.41
N TYR A 55 4.55 -18.98 0.63
CA TYR A 55 3.65 -18.30 -0.29
C TYR A 55 3.27 -19.17 -1.49
N LYS A 56 4.25 -19.83 -2.15
CA LYS A 56 3.99 -20.78 -3.25
C LYS A 56 3.19 -21.99 -2.77
N PHE A 57 3.54 -22.51 -1.59
CA PHE A 57 2.82 -23.63 -0.99
C PHE A 57 1.43 -23.21 -0.52
N GLY A 58 1.29 -22.04 0.11
CA GLY A 58 0.00 -21.48 0.51
C GLY A 58 -0.91 -21.18 -0.70
N GLY A 59 -0.39 -20.65 -1.80
CA GLY A 59 -1.13 -20.46 -3.05
C GLY A 59 -1.56 -21.79 -3.68
N PHE A 60 -0.64 -22.76 -3.77
CA PHE A 60 -0.95 -24.11 -4.27
C PHE A 60 -1.98 -24.84 -3.38
N VAL A 61 -1.89 -24.66 -2.08
CA VAL A 61 -2.83 -25.20 -1.11
C VAL A 61 -4.18 -24.50 -1.19
N SER A 62 -4.22 -23.17 -1.33
CA SER A 62 -5.45 -22.40 -1.53
C SER A 62 -6.23 -22.83 -2.77
N ASP A 63 -5.54 -23.19 -3.84
CA ASP A 63 -6.18 -23.62 -5.09
C ASP A 63 -6.65 -25.11 -5.05
N ASN A 64 -6.25 -25.90 -4.03
CA ASN A 64 -6.46 -27.35 -4.06
C ASN A 64 -7.07 -28.00 -2.81
N ILE A 65 -7.30 -27.33 -1.68
CA ILE A 65 -7.71 -28.05 -0.44
C ILE A 65 -8.72 -27.27 0.43
N ASP A 66 -9.92 -27.86 0.57
CA ASP A 66 -10.92 -27.51 1.60
C ASP A 66 -10.42 -27.71 3.06
N ALA A 67 -9.34 -28.49 3.28
CA ALA A 67 -8.84 -28.82 4.60
C ALA A 67 -8.07 -27.70 5.32
N TRP A 68 -7.48 -26.75 4.60
CA TRP A 68 -6.80 -25.61 5.20
C TRP A 68 -7.76 -24.50 5.63
N GLN A 69 -8.96 -24.42 5.03
CA GLN A 69 -10.06 -23.59 5.55
C GLN A 69 -10.25 -23.83 7.05
N SER A 70 -10.08 -25.07 7.50
CA SER A 70 -10.30 -25.41 8.90
C SER A 70 -9.22 -24.89 9.85
N LEU A 71 -7.97 -24.71 9.44
CA LEU A 71 -6.86 -24.31 10.34
C LEU A 71 -6.76 -22.78 10.47
N VAL A 72 -6.78 -22.03 9.37
CA VAL A 72 -6.74 -20.56 9.40
C VAL A 72 -8.06 -20.04 9.94
N TYR A 73 -9.18 -20.56 9.46
CA TYR A 73 -10.53 -20.27 9.97
C TYR A 73 -10.69 -20.67 11.44
N GLY A 74 -10.15 -21.85 11.84
CA GLY A 74 -10.17 -22.31 13.24
C GLY A 74 -9.37 -21.41 14.19
N ALA A 75 -8.19 -20.95 13.76
CA ALA A 75 -7.40 -19.98 14.53
C ALA A 75 -8.11 -18.64 14.68
N ASN A 76 -8.80 -18.17 13.64
CA ASN A 76 -9.54 -16.90 13.64
C ASN A 76 -10.81 -16.95 14.49
N ARG A 77 -11.42 -18.11 14.71
CA ARG A 77 -12.50 -18.27 15.69
C ARG A 77 -12.10 -17.94 17.11
N LEU A 78 -10.81 -18.11 17.46
CA LEU A 78 -10.35 -17.85 18.84
C LEU A 78 -10.47 -16.38 19.23
N TYR A 79 -10.32 -15.45 18.29
CA TYR A 79 -10.47 -14.02 18.60
C TYR A 79 -11.78 -13.40 18.09
N ALA A 80 -12.55 -14.11 17.28
CA ALA A 80 -13.84 -13.63 16.76
C ALA A 80 -14.76 -13.16 17.91
N LYS A 81 -14.80 -13.90 19.04
CA LYS A 81 -15.58 -13.51 20.22
C LYS A 81 -15.10 -12.17 20.80
N LYS A 82 -13.79 -11.96 20.92
CA LYS A 82 -13.24 -10.69 21.45
C LYS A 82 -13.51 -9.52 20.50
N LEU A 83 -13.47 -9.78 19.19
CA LEU A 83 -13.86 -8.79 18.19
C LEU A 83 -15.36 -8.47 18.27
N TYR A 84 -16.20 -9.46 18.48
CA TYR A 84 -17.63 -9.26 18.71
C TYR A 84 -17.89 -8.37 19.94
N ASP A 85 -17.27 -8.72 21.08
CA ASP A 85 -17.39 -7.95 22.31
C ASP A 85 -16.91 -6.49 22.13
N TYR A 86 -15.81 -6.30 21.37
CA TYR A 86 -15.32 -4.98 21.02
C TYR A 86 -16.33 -4.18 20.19
N ILE A 87 -16.85 -4.77 19.09
CA ILE A 87 -17.84 -4.15 18.21
C ILE A 87 -19.09 -3.74 19.01
N LYS A 88 -19.58 -4.60 19.90
CA LYS A 88 -20.78 -4.33 20.73
C LYS A 88 -20.53 -3.25 21.78
N ASN A 89 -19.39 -3.32 22.47
CA ASN A 89 -19.08 -2.36 23.56
C ASN A 89 -18.79 -0.95 23.02
N HIS A 90 -18.26 -0.85 21.81
CA HIS A 90 -17.95 0.43 21.16
C HIS A 90 -19.08 0.92 20.23
N HIS A 91 -20.19 0.19 20.14
CA HIS A 91 -21.32 0.53 19.28
C HIS A 91 -20.91 0.78 17.81
N ILE A 92 -20.11 -0.13 17.27
CA ILE A 92 -19.59 -0.01 15.88
C ILE A 92 -20.72 -0.32 14.90
N ASP A 93 -20.97 0.62 14.00
CA ASP A 93 -22.02 0.51 12.97
C ASP A 93 -21.51 -0.10 11.66
N VAL A 94 -20.20 -0.04 11.38
CA VAL A 94 -19.58 -0.48 10.12
C VAL A 94 -18.19 -1.04 10.39
N GLY A 95 -17.87 -2.18 9.79
CA GLY A 95 -16.55 -2.80 9.83
C GLY A 95 -15.80 -2.61 8.51
N VAL A 96 -14.58 -2.05 8.55
CA VAL A 96 -13.71 -1.96 7.37
C VAL A 96 -12.41 -2.69 7.64
N CYS A 97 -12.14 -3.72 6.86
CA CYS A 97 -10.94 -4.56 6.97
C CYS A 97 -9.92 -4.19 5.90
N VAL A 98 -8.69 -3.94 6.30
CA VAL A 98 -7.54 -3.71 5.39
C VAL A 98 -6.57 -4.91 5.41
N HIS A 99 -6.95 -6.00 6.07
CA HIS A 99 -6.18 -7.23 6.20
C HIS A 99 -7.10 -8.45 6.28
N LEU A 100 -6.61 -9.62 5.87
CA LEU A 100 -7.39 -10.85 5.81
C LEU A 100 -7.90 -11.30 7.19
N PHE A 101 -7.09 -11.24 8.24
CA PHE A 101 -7.44 -11.78 9.56
C PHE A 101 -8.73 -11.17 10.15
N PRO A 102 -8.90 -9.83 10.22
CA PRO A 102 -10.16 -9.26 10.66
C PRO A 102 -11.35 -9.62 9.77
N ALA A 103 -11.13 -9.75 8.44
CA ALA A 103 -12.19 -10.12 7.51
C ALA A 103 -12.70 -11.55 7.75
N GLU A 104 -11.80 -12.50 8.00
CA GLU A 104 -12.17 -13.87 8.37
C GLU A 104 -12.89 -13.94 9.72
N ALA A 105 -12.46 -13.13 10.71
CA ALA A 105 -13.15 -13.07 11.99
C ALA A 105 -14.57 -12.50 11.85
N ILE A 106 -14.76 -11.42 11.09
CA ILE A 106 -16.09 -10.86 10.78
C ILE A 106 -16.93 -11.89 10.04
N THR A 107 -16.35 -12.58 9.04
CA THR A 107 -17.03 -13.65 8.30
C THR A 107 -17.52 -14.76 9.23
N ALA A 108 -16.68 -15.19 10.18
CA ALA A 108 -17.08 -16.19 11.17
C ALA A 108 -18.24 -15.71 12.05
N LEU A 109 -18.25 -14.45 12.45
CA LEU A 109 -19.35 -13.86 13.23
C LEU A 109 -20.65 -13.77 12.41
N LYS A 110 -20.59 -13.35 11.14
CA LYS A 110 -21.74 -13.27 10.24
C LYS A 110 -22.35 -14.65 9.99
N ARG A 111 -21.52 -15.66 9.65
CA ARG A 111 -21.99 -17.04 9.42
C ARG A 111 -22.65 -17.68 10.64
N ASN A 112 -22.28 -17.29 11.84
CA ASN A 112 -22.91 -17.73 13.07
C ASN A 112 -24.10 -16.84 13.49
N MET A 113 -24.54 -15.90 12.64
CA MET A 113 -25.64 -14.95 12.92
C MET A 113 -25.42 -14.11 14.19
N LEU A 114 -24.17 -13.88 14.58
CA LEU A 114 -23.82 -13.09 15.76
C LEU A 114 -23.65 -11.61 15.44
N LEU A 115 -23.28 -11.28 14.18
CA LEU A 115 -23.01 -9.95 13.73
C LEU A 115 -23.80 -9.61 12.47
N ASP A 116 -24.51 -8.47 12.52
CA ASP A 116 -25.23 -7.87 11.40
C ASP A 116 -24.74 -6.43 11.21
N VAL A 117 -23.45 -6.29 10.95
CA VAL A 117 -22.81 -5.00 10.71
C VAL A 117 -22.25 -5.00 9.28
N PRO A 118 -22.57 -3.99 8.45
CA PRO A 118 -22.02 -3.86 7.12
C PRO A 118 -20.50 -3.92 7.16
N SER A 119 -19.91 -4.70 6.26
CA SER A 119 -18.50 -5.04 6.29
C SER A 119 -17.86 -4.88 4.92
N TYR A 120 -16.72 -4.19 4.90
CA TYR A 120 -15.98 -3.84 3.70
C TYR A 120 -14.55 -4.38 3.80
N PHE A 121 -14.05 -4.94 2.70
CA PHE A 121 -12.65 -5.30 2.58
C PHE A 121 -11.96 -4.37 1.59
N ILE A 122 -10.81 -3.83 1.97
CA ILE A 122 -9.99 -2.99 1.10
C ILE A 122 -8.70 -3.73 0.76
N MET A 123 -8.53 -4.03 -0.51
CA MET A 123 -7.27 -4.56 -1.03
C MET A 123 -6.17 -3.52 -0.98
N THR A 124 -4.99 -3.94 -0.55
CA THR A 124 -3.77 -3.11 -0.45
C THR A 124 -2.69 -3.52 -1.44
N ASP A 125 -2.97 -4.50 -2.29
CA ASP A 125 -2.10 -5.00 -3.34
C ASP A 125 -2.86 -5.15 -4.66
N TYR A 126 -2.16 -5.02 -5.79
CA TYR A 126 -2.74 -5.08 -7.14
C TYR A 126 -2.84 -6.53 -7.65
N THR A 127 -3.38 -7.38 -6.81
CA THR A 127 -3.72 -8.78 -7.09
C THR A 127 -4.63 -9.30 -5.99
N CYS A 128 -5.37 -10.37 -6.26
CA CYS A 128 -6.19 -11.05 -5.26
C CYS A 128 -5.29 -11.88 -4.32
N ILE A 129 -5.36 -11.59 -3.02
CA ILE A 129 -4.61 -12.34 -2.01
C ILE A 129 -5.19 -13.75 -1.81
N PRO A 130 -4.36 -14.75 -1.44
CA PRO A 130 -4.85 -16.08 -1.08
C PRO A 130 -5.88 -16.02 0.05
N PHE A 131 -6.85 -16.92 0.03
CA PHE A 131 -7.91 -17.11 1.01
C PHE A 131 -8.95 -15.97 1.10
N LEU A 132 -8.86 -14.93 0.25
CA LEU A 132 -9.86 -13.86 0.25
C LEU A 132 -11.27 -14.39 -0.10
N GLN A 133 -11.36 -15.41 -0.97
CA GLN A 133 -12.61 -16.07 -1.37
C GLN A 133 -13.30 -16.80 -0.22
N GLU A 134 -12.61 -17.04 0.89
CA GLU A 134 -13.20 -17.66 2.09
C GLU A 134 -13.98 -16.66 2.95
N THR A 135 -13.77 -15.37 2.71
CA THR A 135 -14.45 -14.30 3.43
C THR A 135 -15.84 -14.02 2.85
N ASP A 136 -16.74 -13.47 3.68
CA ASP A 136 -18.07 -13.04 3.29
C ASP A 136 -18.29 -11.59 3.72
N MET A 137 -17.68 -10.68 2.95
CA MET A 137 -17.84 -9.25 3.12
C MET A 137 -19.01 -8.76 2.25
N ASP A 138 -19.57 -7.62 2.60
CA ASP A 138 -20.63 -7.01 1.78
C ASP A 138 -20.04 -6.39 0.52
N TYR A 139 -18.86 -5.80 0.62
CA TYR A 139 -18.10 -5.27 -0.53
C TYR A 139 -16.61 -5.54 -0.42
N TYR A 140 -15.99 -5.76 -1.59
CA TYR A 140 -14.55 -5.88 -1.78
C TYR A 140 -14.07 -4.70 -2.63
N ILE A 141 -13.39 -3.76 -2.00
CA ILE A 141 -12.82 -2.59 -2.66
C ILE A 141 -11.45 -2.97 -3.21
N ILE A 142 -11.34 -2.99 -4.53
CA ILE A 142 -10.11 -3.40 -5.22
C ILE A 142 -9.37 -2.22 -5.84
N PRO A 143 -8.05 -2.35 -6.10
CA PRO A 143 -7.21 -1.24 -6.55
C PRO A 143 -7.55 -0.69 -7.92
N HIS A 144 -8.08 -1.52 -8.85
CA HIS A 144 -8.27 -1.11 -10.24
C HIS A 144 -9.29 -2.00 -10.97
N GLU A 145 -10.01 -1.41 -11.93
CA GLU A 145 -11.03 -2.12 -12.71
C GLU A 145 -10.48 -3.30 -13.53
N HIS A 146 -9.25 -3.22 -14.02
CA HIS A 146 -8.59 -4.29 -14.78
C HIS A 146 -8.31 -5.55 -13.93
N LEU A 147 -8.52 -5.49 -12.63
CA LEU A 147 -8.37 -6.63 -11.73
C LEU A 147 -9.69 -7.37 -11.47
N ILE A 148 -10.85 -6.84 -11.89
CA ILE A 148 -12.16 -7.42 -11.58
C ILE A 148 -12.20 -8.90 -11.98
N GLU A 149 -11.76 -9.24 -13.19
CA GLU A 149 -11.82 -10.62 -13.67
C GLU A 149 -10.95 -11.57 -12.85
N GLU A 150 -9.75 -11.14 -12.45
CA GLU A 150 -8.88 -11.94 -11.56
C GLU A 150 -9.59 -12.28 -10.24
N PHE A 151 -10.29 -11.29 -9.64
CA PHE A 151 -11.00 -11.51 -8.39
C PHE A 151 -12.21 -12.43 -8.56
N VAL A 152 -12.93 -12.32 -9.70
CA VAL A 152 -14.04 -13.21 -10.04
C VAL A 152 -13.55 -14.64 -10.29
N GLU A 153 -12.46 -14.82 -11.02
CA GLU A 153 -11.81 -16.12 -11.26
C GLU A 153 -11.34 -16.79 -9.97
N LYS A 154 -10.96 -15.98 -8.96
CA LYS A 154 -10.61 -16.45 -7.62
C LYS A 154 -11.82 -16.72 -6.72
N GLY A 155 -13.05 -16.57 -7.24
CA GLY A 155 -14.27 -16.98 -6.56
C GLY A 155 -15.03 -15.87 -5.83
N LEU A 156 -14.66 -14.59 -5.98
CA LEU A 156 -15.42 -13.50 -5.39
C LEU A 156 -16.66 -13.15 -6.25
N PRO A 157 -17.81 -12.86 -5.64
CA PRO A 157 -19.00 -12.42 -6.36
C PRO A 157 -18.77 -11.06 -7.04
N ARG A 158 -18.99 -11.00 -8.36
CA ARG A 158 -18.76 -9.79 -9.17
C ARG A 158 -19.49 -8.56 -8.63
N GLU A 159 -20.74 -8.75 -8.17
CA GLU A 159 -21.61 -7.69 -7.64
C GLU A 159 -21.12 -7.08 -6.33
N LYS A 160 -20.22 -7.77 -5.63
CA LYS A 160 -19.59 -7.28 -4.40
C LYS A 160 -18.24 -6.59 -4.66
N ILE A 161 -17.71 -6.64 -5.89
CA ILE A 161 -16.39 -6.08 -6.23
C ILE A 161 -16.55 -4.63 -6.70
N VAL A 162 -15.83 -3.70 -6.06
CA VAL A 162 -15.89 -2.26 -6.38
C VAL A 162 -14.47 -1.72 -6.63
N PRO A 163 -14.14 -1.30 -7.87
CA PRO A 163 -12.80 -0.86 -8.23
C PRO A 163 -12.56 0.62 -7.92
N ILE A 164 -12.52 0.98 -6.64
CA ILE A 164 -12.30 2.37 -6.20
C ILE A 164 -10.83 2.76 -6.19
N GLY A 165 -9.93 1.83 -5.87
CA GLY A 165 -8.53 2.13 -5.63
C GLY A 165 -8.13 1.99 -4.17
N ILE A 166 -6.83 2.03 -3.90
CA ILE A 166 -6.29 1.95 -2.54
C ILE A 166 -6.40 3.33 -1.87
N PRO A 167 -7.05 3.46 -0.70
CA PRO A 167 -7.11 4.70 0.05
C PRO A 167 -5.72 5.25 0.41
N VAL A 168 -5.49 6.50 0.07
CA VAL A 168 -4.30 7.27 0.42
C VAL A 168 -4.69 8.56 1.15
N ASP A 169 -3.78 9.15 1.94
CA ASP A 169 -4.02 10.45 2.57
C ASP A 169 -4.07 11.54 1.49
N GLU A 170 -5.30 11.85 1.03
CA GLU A 170 -5.54 12.77 -0.08
C GLU A 170 -4.98 14.17 0.18
N LYS A 171 -5.02 14.64 1.43
CA LYS A 171 -4.46 15.94 1.79
C LYS A 171 -2.95 16.00 1.52
N LYS A 172 -2.27 14.88 1.67
CA LYS A 172 -0.82 14.78 1.43
C LYS A 172 -0.49 14.42 -0.01
N PHE A 173 -1.20 13.45 -0.61
CA PHE A 173 -0.79 12.86 -1.87
C PHE A 173 -1.58 13.37 -3.07
N SER A 174 -2.86 13.77 -2.94
CA SER A 174 -3.65 14.32 -4.06
C SER A 174 -3.34 15.80 -4.34
N THR A 175 -2.73 16.50 -3.38
CA THR A 175 -2.20 17.85 -3.60
C THR A 175 -0.73 17.79 -3.96
N ARG A 176 -0.32 18.57 -4.95
CA ARG A 176 1.07 18.63 -5.40
C ARG A 176 1.65 20.03 -5.14
N LEU A 177 2.77 20.06 -4.44
CA LEU A 177 3.54 21.30 -4.31
C LEU A 177 4.38 21.53 -5.58
N PRO A 178 4.54 22.78 -6.03
CA PRO A 178 5.54 23.10 -7.03
C PRO A 178 6.92 22.63 -6.55
N LYS A 179 7.68 21.98 -7.43
CA LYS A 179 8.97 21.35 -7.11
C LYS A 179 9.95 22.26 -6.37
N LEU A 180 10.11 23.51 -6.82
CA LEU A 180 10.99 24.46 -6.16
C LEU A 180 10.51 24.80 -4.74
N LYS A 181 9.19 24.87 -4.53
CA LYS A 181 8.63 25.12 -3.19
C LYS A 181 8.86 23.92 -2.28
N ALA A 182 8.66 22.70 -2.78
CA ALA A 182 8.93 21.48 -2.03
C ALA A 182 10.41 21.37 -1.63
N ARG A 183 11.33 21.63 -2.56
CA ARG A 183 12.77 21.69 -2.30
C ARG A 183 13.13 22.77 -1.28
N GLY A 184 12.55 23.97 -1.38
CA GLY A 184 12.74 25.04 -0.42
C GLY A 184 12.32 24.68 1.01
N LEU A 185 11.23 23.91 1.18
CA LEU A 185 10.82 23.42 2.50
C LEU A 185 11.80 22.39 3.07
N LEU A 186 12.43 21.60 2.21
CA LEU A 186 13.36 20.54 2.62
C LEU A 186 14.78 21.06 2.89
N THR A 187 15.20 22.20 2.34
CA THR A 187 16.54 22.78 2.55
C THR A 187 16.83 23.10 4.00
N HIS A 188 15.81 23.42 4.82
CA HIS A 188 15.99 23.61 6.26
C HIS A 188 16.38 22.31 6.98
N SER A 189 15.82 21.18 6.57
CA SER A 189 16.09 19.87 7.15
C SER A 189 17.29 19.16 6.49
N TYR A 190 17.56 19.51 5.21
CA TYR A 190 18.57 18.85 4.36
C TYR A 190 19.39 19.88 3.59
N PRO A 191 20.27 20.65 4.25
CA PRO A 191 20.93 21.85 3.68
C PRO A 191 21.91 21.58 2.54
N ASN A 192 22.38 20.35 2.38
CA ASN A 192 23.38 20.01 1.34
C ASN A 192 22.75 19.74 -0.03
N GLN A 193 21.42 19.74 -0.14
CA GLN A 193 20.74 19.38 -1.38
C GLN A 193 20.62 20.59 -2.32
N ARG A 194 21.06 20.41 -3.56
CA ARG A 194 21.06 21.49 -4.57
C ARG A 194 19.67 21.64 -5.20
N SER A 195 19.19 22.87 -5.32
CA SER A 195 17.86 23.15 -5.87
C SER A 195 17.76 22.98 -7.39
N ASN A 196 18.88 23.07 -8.11
CA ASN A 196 18.90 23.22 -9.58
C ASN A 196 19.11 21.90 -10.35
N GLY A 197 19.61 20.83 -9.70
CA GLY A 197 19.81 19.52 -10.32
C GLY A 197 18.56 18.64 -10.29
N HIS A 198 18.69 17.44 -10.79
CA HIS A 198 17.68 16.41 -10.62
C HIS A 198 17.78 15.79 -9.22
N TRP A 199 16.64 15.43 -8.65
CA TRP A 199 16.56 14.73 -7.38
C TRP A 199 16.08 13.30 -7.60
N TYR A 200 16.90 12.35 -7.23
CA TYR A 200 16.63 10.91 -7.24
C TYR A 200 16.21 10.48 -5.83
N LEU A 201 14.94 10.19 -5.63
CA LEU A 201 14.43 9.73 -4.35
C LEU A 201 14.46 8.20 -4.29
N VAL A 202 15.27 7.65 -3.40
CA VAL A 202 15.37 6.21 -3.15
C VAL A 202 14.65 5.89 -1.84
N MET A 203 13.65 5.02 -1.89
CA MET A 203 12.88 4.60 -0.73
C MET A 203 13.08 3.10 -0.52
N SER A 204 13.93 2.74 0.45
CA SER A 204 14.29 1.35 0.73
C SER A 204 13.18 0.52 1.38
N GLY A 205 12.09 1.18 1.80
CA GLY A 205 11.09 0.58 2.67
C GLY A 205 11.61 0.37 4.10
N SER A 206 10.71 -0.03 5.00
CA SER A 206 11.04 -0.19 6.43
C SER A 206 12.04 -1.31 6.74
N MET A 207 12.33 -2.18 5.77
CA MET A 207 13.19 -3.36 5.96
C MET A 207 14.50 -3.32 5.16
N GLY A 208 14.74 -2.25 4.37
CA GLY A 208 15.96 -2.14 3.56
C GLY A 208 16.13 -3.29 2.56
N TYR A 209 15.03 -3.81 2.03
CA TYR A 209 15.08 -4.90 1.07
C TYR A 209 15.55 -4.38 -0.31
N GLY A 210 16.44 -5.12 -0.93
CA GLY A 210 17.04 -4.77 -2.23
C GLY A 210 18.47 -4.23 -2.09
N ASN A 211 19.19 -4.15 -3.22
CA ASN A 211 20.59 -3.69 -3.26
C ASN A 211 20.65 -2.15 -3.25
N VAL A 212 20.16 -1.51 -2.18
CA VAL A 212 20.11 -0.04 -2.04
C VAL A 212 21.52 0.56 -2.11
N GLU A 213 22.49 -0.07 -1.47
CA GLU A 213 23.91 0.34 -1.50
C GLU A 213 24.44 0.39 -2.93
N GLN A 214 24.27 -0.69 -3.68
CA GLN A 214 24.71 -0.77 -5.07
C GLN A 214 23.95 0.20 -5.98
N LEU A 215 22.65 0.42 -5.74
CA LEU A 215 21.88 1.42 -6.49
C LEU A 215 22.43 2.83 -6.26
N ILE A 216 22.73 3.19 -5.01
CA ILE A 216 23.31 4.50 -4.66
C ILE A 216 24.69 4.65 -5.30
N GLU A 217 25.53 3.61 -5.24
CA GLU A 217 26.85 3.62 -5.83
C GLU A 217 26.80 3.88 -7.35
N LEU A 218 25.96 3.16 -8.06
CA LEU A 218 25.78 3.34 -9.51
C LEU A 218 25.18 4.70 -9.87
N LEU A 219 24.21 5.18 -9.08
CA LEU A 219 23.67 6.54 -9.28
C LEU A 219 24.77 7.58 -9.10
N LEU A 220 25.58 7.51 -8.05
CA LEU A 220 26.69 8.46 -7.80
C LEU A 220 27.72 8.50 -8.92
N GLN A 221 27.93 7.38 -9.62
CA GLN A 221 28.83 7.30 -10.77
C GLN A 221 28.26 7.95 -12.05
N ASP A 222 26.92 8.01 -12.18
CA ASP A 222 26.26 8.40 -13.45
C ASP A 222 25.56 9.78 -13.40
N ILE A 223 25.26 10.30 -12.19
CA ILE A 223 24.58 11.61 -12.05
C ILE A 223 25.53 12.79 -12.23
N ARG A 224 24.97 13.93 -12.61
CA ARG A 224 25.72 15.18 -12.77
C ARG A 224 26.09 15.79 -11.43
N PRO A 225 27.15 16.64 -11.37
CA PRO A 225 27.59 17.27 -10.12
C PRO A 225 26.52 18.09 -9.39
N GLU A 226 25.53 18.61 -10.11
CA GLU A 226 24.39 19.39 -9.57
C GLU A 226 23.22 18.52 -9.10
N ASP A 227 23.19 17.24 -9.46
CA ASP A 227 22.10 16.33 -9.09
C ASP A 227 22.25 15.86 -7.63
N SER A 228 21.17 15.37 -7.07
CA SER A 228 21.11 14.93 -5.69
C SER A 228 20.39 13.57 -5.55
N ILE A 229 20.90 12.72 -4.66
CA ILE A 229 20.25 11.48 -4.25
C ILE A 229 19.72 11.71 -2.83
N VAL A 230 18.45 11.41 -2.63
CA VAL A 230 17.83 11.41 -1.30
C VAL A 230 17.40 9.98 -1.00
N CYS A 231 18.00 9.34 -0.01
CA CYS A 231 17.66 7.97 0.38
C CYS A 231 16.95 7.96 1.73
N VAL A 232 15.73 7.43 1.74
CA VAL A 232 14.91 7.24 2.95
C VAL A 232 15.03 5.80 3.42
N CYS A 233 15.74 5.57 4.51
CA CYS A 233 15.97 4.26 5.12
C CYS A 233 14.83 3.83 6.05
N GLY A 234 13.89 4.75 6.35
CA GLY A 234 12.79 4.47 7.27
C GLY A 234 13.29 4.12 8.68
N ARG A 235 12.80 3.01 9.23
CA ARG A 235 13.18 2.54 10.58
C ARG A 235 14.37 1.56 10.56
N ASN A 236 15.00 1.39 9.42
CA ASN A 236 16.18 0.54 9.31
C ASN A 236 17.45 1.33 9.68
N GLU A 237 17.73 1.38 10.99
CA GLU A 237 18.89 2.08 11.54
C GLU A 237 20.20 1.43 11.08
N GLU A 238 20.24 0.11 10.96
CA GLU A 238 21.41 -0.64 10.49
C GLU A 238 21.81 -0.21 9.07
N LEU A 239 20.84 -0.17 8.15
CA LEU A 239 21.06 0.32 6.78
C LEU A 239 21.50 1.78 6.78
N LEU A 240 20.87 2.63 7.60
CA LEU A 240 21.24 4.05 7.69
C LEU A 240 22.70 4.21 8.12
N HIS A 241 23.15 3.51 9.15
CA HIS A 241 24.52 3.54 9.63
C HIS A 241 25.51 3.00 8.59
N SER A 242 25.22 1.85 7.97
CA SER A 242 26.05 1.29 6.91
C SER A 242 26.27 2.27 5.76
N LEU A 243 25.17 2.91 5.27
CA LEU A 243 25.27 3.90 4.21
C LEU A 243 26.01 5.17 4.64
N GLN A 244 25.87 5.61 5.89
CA GLN A 244 26.61 6.76 6.43
C GLN A 244 28.12 6.51 6.49
N GLU A 245 28.53 5.31 6.86
CA GLU A 245 29.95 4.93 6.89
C GLU A 245 30.51 4.78 5.48
N GLN A 246 29.81 4.09 4.58
CA GLN A 246 30.27 3.80 3.23
C GLN A 246 30.35 5.05 2.36
N PHE A 247 29.43 5.99 2.52
CA PHE A 247 29.30 7.17 1.66
C PHE A 247 29.55 8.50 2.40
N ALA A 248 30.37 8.50 3.45
CA ALA A 248 30.62 9.66 4.33
C ALA A 248 31.00 10.94 3.58
N ASP A 249 31.80 10.82 2.50
CA ASP A 249 32.31 11.95 1.72
C ASP A 249 31.42 12.38 0.55
N GLN A 250 30.26 11.72 0.35
CA GLN A 250 29.37 11.95 -0.80
C GLN A 250 28.41 13.11 -0.55
N ARG A 251 28.77 14.31 -0.97
CA ARG A 251 27.95 15.53 -0.78
C ARG A 251 26.64 15.53 -1.56
N GLN A 252 26.52 14.72 -2.60
CA GLN A 252 25.31 14.61 -3.42
C GLN A 252 24.26 13.66 -2.79
N LEU A 253 24.64 12.90 -1.76
CA LEU A 253 23.80 11.94 -1.07
C LEU A 253 23.28 12.53 0.23
N CYS A 254 21.95 12.47 0.40
CA CYS A 254 21.26 12.75 1.65
C CYS A 254 20.64 11.47 2.18
N LEU A 255 21.04 11.05 3.36
CA LEU A 255 20.52 9.86 4.04
C LEU A 255 19.54 10.28 5.13
N ILE A 256 18.34 9.73 5.08
CA ILE A 256 17.24 10.06 5.97
C ILE A 256 16.73 8.77 6.63
N GLY A 257 16.59 8.76 7.94
CA GLY A 257 15.92 7.71 8.68
C GLY A 257 14.40 7.77 8.50
N PHE A 258 13.65 7.58 9.58
CA PHE A 258 12.20 7.74 9.56
C PHE A 258 11.79 9.20 9.34
N THR A 259 10.85 9.45 8.42
CA THR A 259 10.34 10.79 8.14
C THR A 259 8.83 10.78 7.85
N ASN A 260 8.15 11.84 8.28
CA ASN A 260 6.75 12.11 7.92
C ASN A 260 6.62 12.99 6.65
N GLN A 261 7.75 13.37 6.02
CA GLN A 261 7.81 14.28 4.89
C GLN A 261 7.86 13.57 3.52
N VAL A 262 7.53 12.28 3.46
CA VAL A 262 7.58 11.47 2.21
C VAL A 262 6.83 12.15 1.07
N SER A 263 5.65 12.70 1.33
CA SER A 263 4.84 13.40 0.33
C SER A 263 5.56 14.63 -0.23
N VAL A 264 6.26 15.41 0.61
CA VAL A 264 7.05 16.59 0.18
C VAL A 264 8.32 16.15 -0.55
N LEU A 265 8.95 15.07 -0.12
CA LEU A 265 10.10 14.47 -0.82
C LEU A 265 9.71 14.00 -2.22
N MET A 266 8.54 13.38 -2.39
CA MET A 266 8.01 13.02 -3.70
C MET A 266 7.74 14.26 -4.56
N ASP A 267 7.20 15.34 -4.00
CA ASP A 267 7.00 16.60 -4.74
C ASP A 267 8.32 17.25 -5.19
N ALA A 268 9.40 17.08 -4.42
CA ALA A 268 10.72 17.61 -4.71
C ALA A 268 11.50 16.79 -5.75
N ALA A 269 11.22 15.49 -5.84
CA ALA A 269 11.96 14.55 -6.66
C ALA A 269 11.60 14.63 -8.16
N ASP A 270 12.52 14.18 -9.01
CA ASP A 270 12.33 14.01 -10.46
C ASP A 270 11.98 12.57 -10.80
N VAL A 271 12.49 11.63 -10.02
CA VAL A 271 12.19 10.20 -10.14
C VAL A 271 12.24 9.54 -8.75
N VAL A 272 11.39 8.54 -8.55
CA VAL A 272 11.31 7.74 -7.33
C VAL A 272 11.70 6.31 -7.62
N PHE A 273 12.58 5.75 -6.81
CA PHE A 273 12.87 4.33 -6.72
C PHE A 273 12.23 3.79 -5.45
N THR A 274 11.46 2.75 -5.56
CA THR A 274 10.88 2.06 -4.42
C THR A 274 10.59 0.60 -4.73
N LYS A 275 10.53 -0.24 -3.72
CA LYS A 275 9.96 -1.59 -3.92
C LYS A 275 8.49 -1.48 -4.31
N PRO A 276 7.93 -2.43 -5.07
CA PRO A 276 6.56 -2.34 -5.60
C PRO A 276 5.48 -2.70 -4.56
N GLY A 277 5.54 -2.10 -3.38
CA GLY A 277 4.48 -2.21 -2.38
C GLY A 277 3.24 -1.43 -2.81
N GLY A 278 2.04 -2.02 -2.67
CA GLY A 278 0.81 -1.43 -3.19
C GLY A 278 0.55 -0.01 -2.72
N ILE A 279 0.72 0.29 -1.43
CA ILE A 279 0.46 1.62 -0.87
C ILE A 279 1.44 2.67 -1.42
N THR A 280 2.75 2.45 -1.29
CA THR A 280 3.75 3.44 -1.72
C THR A 280 3.70 3.68 -3.23
N SER A 281 3.44 2.62 -4.01
CA SER A 281 3.24 2.74 -5.46
C SER A 281 2.00 3.57 -5.79
N THR A 282 0.89 3.37 -5.06
CA THR A 282 -0.34 4.18 -5.21
C THR A 282 -0.08 5.63 -4.84
N GLU A 283 0.59 5.89 -3.72
CA GLU A 283 0.99 7.25 -3.31
C GLU A 283 1.82 7.95 -4.40
N ALA A 284 2.78 7.25 -5.00
CA ALA A 284 3.63 7.79 -6.06
C ALA A 284 2.86 8.11 -7.35
N ILE A 285 1.93 7.25 -7.79
CA ILE A 285 1.13 7.53 -9.00
C ILE A 285 0.09 8.62 -8.76
N VAL A 286 -0.50 8.72 -7.56
CA VAL A 286 -1.37 9.82 -7.17
C VAL A 286 -0.60 11.15 -7.14
N LYS A 287 0.64 11.14 -6.63
CA LYS A 287 1.57 12.27 -6.76
C LYS A 287 1.97 12.55 -8.22
N ASN A 288 1.72 11.64 -9.12
CA ASN A 288 2.06 11.74 -10.55
C ASN A 288 3.56 12.03 -10.74
N ILE A 289 4.41 11.16 -10.20
CA ILE A 289 5.86 11.25 -10.29
C ILE A 289 6.44 10.05 -11.02
N PRO A 290 7.50 10.23 -11.85
CA PRO A 290 8.19 9.11 -12.49
C PRO A 290 8.63 8.06 -11.47
N LEU A 291 8.26 6.80 -11.72
CA LEU A 291 8.38 5.70 -10.78
C LEU A 291 9.18 4.54 -11.37
N ILE A 292 10.18 4.09 -10.63
CA ILE A 292 10.95 2.89 -10.91
C ILE A 292 10.77 1.92 -9.74
N HIS A 293 10.27 0.75 -10.04
CA HIS A 293 10.19 -0.33 -9.08
C HIS A 293 11.53 -1.08 -9.03
N THR A 294 12.06 -1.19 -7.83
CA THR A 294 13.26 -1.97 -7.51
C THR A 294 12.89 -3.42 -7.21
N HIS A 295 13.75 -4.16 -6.52
CA HIS A 295 13.53 -5.56 -6.21
C HIS A 295 12.25 -5.76 -5.37
N PRO A 296 11.28 -6.54 -5.86
CA PRO A 296 10.10 -6.91 -5.10
C PRO A 296 10.43 -7.93 -4.01
N ILE A 297 9.69 -7.88 -2.91
CA ILE A 297 9.58 -9.03 -2.03
C ILE A 297 8.81 -10.12 -2.81
N PRO A 298 9.35 -11.36 -2.89
CA PRO A 298 8.68 -12.44 -3.61
C PRO A 298 7.22 -12.63 -3.18
N GLY A 299 6.33 -12.84 -4.13
CA GLY A 299 4.89 -12.98 -3.90
C GLY A 299 4.09 -11.78 -4.41
N LEU A 300 3.31 -11.12 -3.56
CA LEU A 300 2.37 -10.06 -3.93
C LEU A 300 3.05 -8.89 -4.64
N GLU A 301 4.24 -8.50 -4.20
CA GLU A 301 4.94 -7.37 -4.80
C GLU A 301 5.38 -7.62 -6.26
N ASN A 302 5.60 -8.89 -6.66
CA ASN A 302 5.83 -9.21 -8.07
C ASN A 302 4.60 -8.86 -8.93
N HIS A 303 3.40 -9.20 -8.47
CA HIS A 303 2.15 -8.87 -9.17
C HIS A 303 1.98 -7.35 -9.25
N ASN A 304 2.21 -6.64 -8.16
CA ASN A 304 2.20 -5.17 -8.16
C ASN A 304 3.17 -4.60 -9.21
N ALA A 305 4.44 -5.04 -9.21
CA ALA A 305 5.44 -4.56 -10.16
C ALA A 305 5.01 -4.76 -11.61
N HIS A 306 4.51 -5.96 -11.93
CA HIS A 306 4.03 -6.29 -13.28
C HIS A 306 2.81 -5.46 -13.67
N PHE A 307 1.83 -5.32 -12.78
CA PHE A 307 0.65 -4.50 -13.03
C PHE A 307 1.02 -3.06 -13.39
N PHE A 308 1.82 -2.42 -12.57
CA PHE A 308 2.25 -1.03 -12.81
C PHE A 308 3.07 -0.88 -14.09
N HIS A 309 3.95 -1.84 -14.37
CA HIS A 309 4.79 -1.84 -15.58
C HIS A 309 3.97 -2.03 -16.85
N GLN A 310 3.06 -3.01 -16.86
CA GLN A 310 2.20 -3.32 -18.02
C GLN A 310 1.27 -2.16 -18.38
N HIS A 311 0.80 -1.41 -17.37
CA HIS A 311 0.00 -0.21 -17.58
C HIS A 311 0.84 1.06 -17.84
N GLY A 312 2.16 0.92 -17.92
CA GLY A 312 3.08 2.04 -18.20
C GLY A 312 3.12 3.09 -17.10
N MET A 313 2.69 2.76 -15.88
CA MET A 313 2.67 3.65 -14.73
C MET A 313 4.01 3.70 -14.00
N SER A 314 4.84 2.68 -14.17
CA SER A 314 6.20 2.59 -13.65
C SER A 314 7.11 1.87 -14.65
N TYR A 315 8.41 1.93 -14.39
CA TYR A 315 9.36 1.01 -14.99
C TYR A 315 9.76 -0.04 -13.95
N PHE A 316 9.79 -1.31 -14.36
CA PHE A 316 10.21 -2.42 -13.52
C PHE A 316 11.27 -3.26 -14.21
N THR A 317 12.36 -3.50 -13.51
CA THR A 317 13.41 -4.46 -13.85
C THR A 317 14.21 -4.81 -12.59
N THR A 318 14.77 -6.00 -12.56
CA THR A 318 15.71 -6.42 -11.50
C THR A 318 17.17 -6.04 -11.82
N ASP A 319 17.45 -5.57 -13.04
CA ASP A 319 18.76 -5.09 -13.46
C ASP A 319 18.96 -3.63 -13.01
N ILE A 320 19.86 -3.43 -12.05
CA ILE A 320 20.15 -2.12 -11.44
C ILE A 320 20.72 -1.14 -12.46
N HIS A 321 21.56 -1.60 -13.40
CA HIS A 321 22.11 -0.74 -14.47
C HIS A 321 20.99 -0.19 -15.36
N GLN A 322 20.00 -1.04 -15.71
CA GLN A 322 18.84 -0.57 -16.45
C GLN A 322 17.97 0.38 -15.64
N GLN A 323 17.82 0.16 -14.32
CA GLN A 323 17.10 1.09 -13.44
C GLN A 323 17.74 2.49 -13.49
N VAL A 324 19.06 2.60 -13.36
CA VAL A 324 19.78 3.86 -13.41
C VAL A 324 19.68 4.52 -14.79
N ALA A 325 19.86 3.76 -15.87
CA ALA A 325 19.73 4.28 -17.24
C ALA A 325 18.34 4.84 -17.53
N VAL A 326 17.29 4.14 -17.08
CA VAL A 326 15.91 4.60 -17.25
C VAL A 326 15.59 5.80 -16.36
N ALA A 327 16.12 5.87 -15.15
CA ALA A 327 15.96 7.04 -14.29
C ALA A 327 16.53 8.30 -14.94
N LYS A 328 17.71 8.22 -15.48
CA LYS A 328 18.35 9.30 -16.24
C LYS A 328 17.50 9.71 -17.43
N ARG A 329 17.04 8.73 -18.22
CA ARG A 329 16.14 9.00 -19.35
C ARG A 329 14.84 9.67 -18.92
N LEU A 330 14.23 9.27 -17.79
CA LEU A 330 13.03 9.91 -17.23
C LEU A 330 13.29 11.37 -16.83
N CYS A 331 14.51 11.70 -16.39
CA CYS A 331 14.91 13.07 -16.08
C CYS A 331 15.17 13.92 -17.35
N GLU A 332 15.78 13.36 -18.37
CA GLU A 332 16.28 14.09 -19.56
C GLU A 332 15.25 14.09 -20.71
N ASP A 333 14.60 12.97 -21.00
CA ASP A 333 13.62 12.83 -22.07
C ASP A 333 12.20 13.20 -21.59
N SER A 334 11.80 14.43 -21.90
CA SER A 334 10.48 14.93 -21.51
C SER A 334 9.31 14.17 -22.16
N HIS A 335 9.50 13.57 -23.34
CA HIS A 335 8.45 12.80 -24.01
C HIS A 335 8.25 11.46 -23.32
N TYR A 336 9.34 10.76 -23.04
CA TYR A 336 9.32 9.49 -22.31
C TYR A 336 8.68 9.65 -20.91
N ARG A 337 9.09 10.69 -20.18
CA ARG A 337 8.52 11.06 -18.88
C ARG A 337 7.03 11.36 -18.95
N LYS A 338 6.61 12.20 -19.92
CA LYS A 338 5.19 12.59 -20.07
C LYS A 338 4.28 11.40 -20.34
N ARG A 339 4.76 10.40 -21.07
CA ARG A 339 4.00 9.17 -21.34
C ARG A 339 3.69 8.40 -20.04
N MET A 340 4.69 8.20 -19.19
CA MET A 340 4.49 7.55 -17.88
C MET A 340 3.51 8.33 -17.01
N LEU A 341 3.70 9.65 -16.91
CA LEU A 341 2.83 10.52 -16.11
C LEU A 341 1.39 10.59 -16.65
N TYR A 342 1.20 10.48 -17.94
CA TYR A 342 -0.13 10.38 -18.56
C TYR A 342 -0.82 9.07 -18.13
N ASN A 343 -0.13 7.93 -18.23
CA ASN A 343 -0.65 6.64 -17.83
C ASN A 343 -0.99 6.60 -16.32
N GLN A 344 -0.17 7.21 -15.48
CA GLN A 344 -0.46 7.34 -14.04
C GLN A 344 -1.77 8.09 -13.82
N ARG A 345 -1.97 9.25 -14.46
CA ARG A 345 -3.22 10.03 -14.32
C ARG A 345 -4.45 9.31 -14.85
N ALA A 346 -4.30 8.49 -15.88
CA ALA A 346 -5.40 7.71 -16.45
C ALA A 346 -5.84 6.54 -15.55
N ASN A 347 -4.94 6.05 -14.69
CA ASN A 347 -5.16 4.83 -13.90
C ASN A 347 -5.19 5.07 -12.38
N ALA A 348 -4.86 6.27 -11.89
CA ALA A 348 -4.87 6.58 -10.48
C ALA A 348 -6.17 7.26 -10.05
N ASN A 349 -6.80 6.77 -8.99
CA ASN A 349 -7.86 7.50 -8.32
C ASN A 349 -7.26 8.34 -7.18
N SER A 350 -7.23 9.66 -7.36
CA SER A 350 -6.73 10.60 -6.34
C SER A 350 -7.74 10.89 -5.21
N HIS A 351 -8.96 10.36 -5.30
CA HIS A 351 -10.06 10.55 -4.36
C HIS A 351 -10.54 9.23 -3.74
N SER A 352 -9.71 8.19 -3.80
CA SER A 352 -10.08 6.83 -3.36
C SER A 352 -10.57 6.77 -1.91
N SER A 353 -9.99 7.55 -1.00
CA SER A 353 -10.45 7.59 0.39
C SER A 353 -11.86 8.18 0.52
N ASP A 354 -12.12 9.30 -0.16
CA ASP A 354 -13.45 9.92 -0.15
C ASP A 354 -14.49 9.07 -0.86
N ASP A 355 -14.12 8.38 -1.94
CA ASP A 355 -15.04 7.49 -2.68
C ASP A 355 -15.40 6.24 -1.87
N VAL A 356 -14.47 5.69 -1.09
CA VAL A 356 -14.78 4.60 -0.13
C VAL A 356 -15.76 5.09 0.93
N VAL A 357 -15.57 6.28 1.49
CA VAL A 357 -16.50 6.86 2.47
C VAL A 357 -17.88 7.10 1.84
N ASN A 358 -17.95 7.57 0.59
CA ASN A 358 -19.19 7.73 -0.14
C ASN A 358 -19.94 6.40 -0.30
N LEU A 359 -19.26 5.34 -0.73
CA LEU A 359 -19.82 4.00 -0.84
C LEU A 359 -20.46 3.54 0.48
N ILE A 360 -19.73 3.67 1.60
CA ILE A 360 -20.20 3.28 2.93
C ILE A 360 -21.45 4.07 3.33
N LEU A 361 -21.49 5.38 3.08
CA LEU A 361 -22.64 6.23 3.42
C LEU A 361 -23.86 5.94 2.54
N GLU A 362 -23.67 5.67 1.26
CA GLU A 362 -24.75 5.31 0.33
C GLU A 362 -25.37 3.98 0.68
N ASP A 363 -24.56 2.99 1.03
CA ASP A 363 -25.02 1.67 1.44
C ASP A 363 -25.83 1.76 2.74
N LYS A 364 -25.35 2.48 3.74
CA LYS A 364 -26.08 2.75 4.99
C LYS A 364 -27.44 3.40 4.73
N ASN A 365 -27.51 4.37 3.81
CA ASN A 365 -28.77 5.04 3.45
C ASN A 365 -29.76 4.12 2.73
N ARG A 366 -29.27 3.17 1.92
CA ARG A 366 -30.13 2.15 1.26
C ARG A 366 -30.73 1.19 2.27
N SER A 367 -29.93 0.75 3.24
CA SER A 367 -30.38 -0.19 4.29
C SER A 367 -31.44 0.42 5.23
N HIS A 368 -31.53 1.76 5.32
CA HIS A 368 -32.51 2.46 6.15
C HIS A 368 -33.76 2.94 5.40
N LYS A 369 -33.87 2.71 4.07
CA LYS A 369 -35.14 3.01 3.36
C LYS A 369 -36.16 1.91 3.67
N PRO A 370 -37.38 2.24 4.20
CA PRO A 370 -38.45 1.25 4.33
C PRO A 370 -38.77 0.67 2.95
N PRO A 371 -39.18 -0.60 2.87
CA PRO A 371 -39.60 -1.21 1.61
C PRO A 371 -40.68 -0.31 0.99
N THR A 372 -40.44 0.16 -0.23
CA THR A 372 -41.45 0.84 -1.01
C THR A 372 -42.56 -0.16 -1.25
N ASN A 373 -43.72 0.00 -0.59
CA ASN A 373 -44.94 -0.71 -0.90
C ASN A 373 -45.27 -0.41 -2.36
N ASN A 374 -44.89 -1.30 -3.26
CA ASN A 374 -45.56 -1.40 -4.55
C ASN A 374 -46.95 -1.98 -4.29
N GLU A 375 -47.91 -1.10 -3.95
CA GLU A 375 -49.30 -1.41 -4.08
C GLU A 375 -49.57 -1.58 -5.57
N SER A 376 -49.79 -2.83 -5.92
CA SER A 376 -50.44 -3.28 -7.13
C SER A 376 -51.85 -2.66 -7.21
N THR A 377 -52.13 -1.97 -8.28
CA THR A 377 -53.46 -1.88 -8.87
C THR A 377 -53.48 -2.58 -10.20
#